data_e16e8ffe9de5e151e51e7c1edcf7394e
#
_entry.id   e16e8ffe9de5e151e51e7c1edcf7394e
#
_cell.length_a   1.000
_cell.length_b   1.000
_cell.length_c   1.000
_cell.angle_alpha   90.00
_cell.angle_beta   90.00
_cell.angle_gamma   90.00
#
_symmetry.space_group_name_H-M   'P 1'
#
loop_
_entity.id
_entity.type
_entity.pdbx_description
1 polymer ?
#
loop_
_entity_poly.entity_id
_entity_poly.type
_entity_poly.pdbx_seq_one_letter_code
_entity_poly.pdbx_strand_id
1 'polypeptide(L)'
;TPRTMQSGFRSSLTYAPEEVQDVLNKKIQEEERETLRHSTPVTRQLERDMHANIRYQKNVLKVVSLFSGAGGLDLGVKLAMLSCTGGAENSLTFLADRQNFEKNTKNIDFIYSNDIFPAANVSYTANFGLDVVKDSRDIRQVIEFPDSDLMLGGFPCPGFSAAGPRLLDDPRNFLYIHYIRALTQSKPTFFIAENVKGLMTMARGQVLKQITEYFSAAGYQVVAHLVNARDYGVPQIR
;
A
#
# COMPACT_ATOMS: atom_id res chain seq x y z
N THR A 1 0.09 35.69 0.40
CA THR A 1 -0.35 35.55 1.82
C THR A 1 -0.32 34.06 2.15
N PRO A 2 0.47 33.62 3.16
CA PRO A 2 0.44 32.23 3.60
C PRO A 2 -0.96 31.94 4.12
N ARG A 3 -1.59 30.88 3.58
CA ARG A 3 -2.80 30.33 4.19
C ARG A 3 -2.41 29.85 5.58
N THR A 4 -2.88 30.55 6.58
CA THR A 4 -2.88 30.07 7.96
C THR A 4 -3.53 28.71 7.96
N MET A 5 -2.75 27.68 8.29
CA MET A 5 -3.24 26.35 8.55
C MET A 5 -4.31 26.42 9.63
N GLN A 6 -5.56 26.23 9.26
CA GLN A 6 -6.55 25.82 10.24
C GLN A 6 -6.26 24.36 10.57
N SER A 7 -5.55 24.21 11.67
CA SER A 7 -5.08 22.97 12.23
C SER A 7 -6.23 22.11 12.70
N GLY A 8 -6.71 21.24 11.83
CA GLY A 8 -7.50 20.08 12.27
C GLY A 8 -6.64 18.89 12.67
N PHE A 9 -5.32 18.93 12.43
CA PHE A 9 -4.44 17.82 12.71
C PHE A 9 -3.84 17.94 14.12
N ARG A 10 -4.57 17.40 15.10
CA ARG A 10 -3.96 17.01 16.36
C ARG A 10 -3.30 15.65 16.18
N SER A 11 -2.06 15.50 16.67
CA SER A 11 -1.43 14.19 16.79
C SER A 11 -2.35 13.25 17.56
N SER A 12 -2.51 11.99 17.12
CA SER A 12 -3.27 10.97 17.85
C SER A 12 -2.79 10.78 19.28
N LEU A 13 -1.54 11.19 19.56
CA LEU A 13 -0.94 11.18 20.90
C LEU A 13 -1.65 12.09 21.91
N THR A 14 -2.53 12.98 21.44
CA THR A 14 -3.35 13.87 22.28
C THR A 14 -4.76 13.35 22.52
N TYR A 15 -5.11 12.22 21.90
CA TYR A 15 -6.42 11.59 22.05
C TYR A 15 -6.33 10.37 22.95
N ALA A 16 -7.37 10.09 23.72
CA ALA A 16 -7.53 8.80 24.38
C ALA A 16 -7.69 7.69 23.33
N PRO A 17 -7.27 6.44 23.60
CA PRO A 17 -7.35 5.36 22.61
C PRO A 17 -8.74 5.17 21.98
N GLU A 18 -9.81 5.37 22.75
CA GLU A 18 -11.21 5.33 22.31
C GLU A 18 -11.56 6.47 21.33
N GLU A 19 -10.90 7.62 21.45
CA GLU A 19 -11.13 8.78 20.57
C GLU A 19 -10.40 8.61 19.23
N VAL A 20 -9.31 7.84 19.19
CA VAL A 20 -8.50 7.61 17.98
C VAL A 20 -9.34 6.99 16.87
N GLN A 21 -10.22 6.04 17.22
CA GLN A 21 -11.16 5.41 16.27
C GLN A 21 -12.08 6.44 15.63
N ASP A 22 -12.67 7.33 16.43
CA ASP A 22 -13.58 8.36 15.92
C ASP A 22 -12.86 9.37 15.04
N VAL A 23 -11.63 9.75 15.41
CA VAL A 23 -10.79 10.65 14.64
C VAL A 23 -10.42 10.02 13.29
N LEU A 24 -10.04 8.75 13.28
CA LEU A 24 -9.73 8.00 12.06
C LEU A 24 -10.97 7.91 11.16
N ASN A 25 -12.11 7.52 11.71
CA ASN A 25 -13.37 7.38 10.97
C ASN A 25 -13.78 8.72 10.32
N LYS A 26 -13.67 9.82 11.05
CA LYS A 26 -13.94 11.16 10.50
C LYS A 26 -13.02 11.52 9.35
N LYS A 27 -11.72 11.23 9.49
CA LYS A 27 -10.76 11.47 8.40
C LYS A 27 -11.06 10.64 7.17
N ILE A 28 -11.32 9.35 7.32
CA ILE A 28 -11.68 8.47 6.21
C ILE A 28 -12.92 9.00 5.50
N GLN A 29 -13.97 9.36 6.25
CA GLN A 29 -15.20 9.93 5.68
C GLN A 29 -15.00 11.27 4.98
N GLU A 30 -14.06 12.10 5.45
CA GLU A 30 -13.68 13.34 4.78
C GLU A 30 -13.04 13.05 3.42
N GLU A 31 -12.07 12.12 3.38
CA GLU A 31 -11.41 11.73 2.14
C GLU A 31 -12.38 11.06 1.16
N GLU A 32 -13.27 10.20 1.62
CA GLU A 32 -14.31 9.58 0.78
C GLU A 32 -15.25 10.65 0.17
N ARG A 33 -15.68 11.61 0.96
CA ARG A 33 -16.52 12.72 0.46
C ARG A 33 -15.78 13.55 -0.57
N GLU A 34 -14.51 13.88 -0.35
CA GLU A 34 -13.70 14.62 -1.33
C GLU A 34 -13.47 13.80 -2.61
N THR A 35 -13.19 12.51 -2.50
CA THR A 35 -13.08 11.61 -3.64
C THR A 35 -14.37 11.61 -4.47
N LEU A 36 -15.51 11.43 -3.82
CA LEU A 36 -16.83 11.44 -4.48
C LEU A 36 -17.15 12.80 -5.11
N ARG A 37 -16.83 13.90 -4.44
CA ARG A 37 -17.05 15.27 -4.91
C ARG A 37 -16.30 15.56 -6.20
N HIS A 38 -15.08 15.05 -6.34
CA HIS A 38 -14.26 15.24 -7.53
C HIS A 38 -14.48 14.16 -8.60
N SER A 39 -15.28 13.12 -8.30
CA SER A 39 -15.60 12.08 -9.26
C SER A 39 -16.64 12.56 -10.27
N THR A 40 -16.51 12.10 -11.52
CA THR A 40 -17.47 12.33 -12.59
C THR A 40 -18.22 11.03 -12.92
N PRO A 41 -19.37 11.08 -13.63
CA PRO A 41 -20.02 9.87 -14.11
C PRO A 41 -19.09 8.97 -14.95
N VAL A 42 -18.19 9.60 -15.72
CA VAL A 42 -17.21 8.87 -16.55
C VAL A 42 -16.18 8.14 -15.68
N THR A 43 -15.60 8.80 -14.68
CA THR A 43 -14.62 8.18 -13.80
C THR A 43 -15.23 7.06 -12.95
N ARG A 44 -16.48 7.21 -12.52
CA ARG A 44 -17.22 6.17 -11.80
C ARG A 44 -17.55 4.97 -12.71
N GLN A 45 -17.88 5.22 -13.97
CA GLN A 45 -18.08 4.10 -14.92
C GLN A 45 -16.78 3.36 -15.18
N LEU A 46 -15.68 4.08 -15.43
CA LEU A 46 -14.36 3.48 -15.61
C LEU A 46 -13.97 2.58 -14.44
N GLU A 47 -14.24 3.01 -13.21
CA GLU A 47 -13.94 2.21 -12.01
C GLU A 47 -14.79 0.94 -11.94
N ARG A 48 -16.10 1.04 -12.22
CA ARG A 48 -16.97 -0.14 -12.31
C ARG A 48 -16.48 -1.12 -13.38
N ASP A 49 -16.07 -0.62 -14.53
CA ASP A 49 -15.55 -1.46 -15.62
C ASP A 49 -14.22 -2.13 -15.23
N MET A 50 -13.34 -1.42 -14.51
CA MET A 50 -12.11 -2.02 -13.98
C MET A 50 -12.44 -3.12 -12.95
N HIS A 51 -13.33 -2.87 -12.01
CA HIS A 51 -13.73 -3.86 -11.01
C HIS A 51 -14.41 -5.08 -11.65
N ALA A 52 -15.24 -4.88 -12.68
CA ALA A 52 -15.86 -5.98 -13.44
C ALA A 52 -14.83 -6.89 -14.14
N ASN A 53 -13.64 -6.38 -14.44
CA ASN A 53 -12.55 -7.15 -15.02
C ASN A 53 -11.72 -7.94 -13.99
N ILE A 54 -11.91 -7.71 -12.68
CA ILE A 54 -11.23 -8.48 -11.64
C ILE A 54 -11.73 -9.92 -11.65
N ARG A 55 -10.80 -10.85 -11.78
CA ARG A 55 -11.11 -12.29 -11.75
C ARG A 55 -10.77 -12.86 -10.37
N TYR A 56 -11.79 -13.30 -9.65
CA TYR A 56 -11.61 -13.96 -8.35
C TYR A 56 -11.50 -15.48 -8.54
N GLN A 57 -10.31 -16.02 -8.32
CA GLN A 57 -10.08 -17.46 -8.36
C GLN A 57 -10.36 -18.08 -6.98
N LYS A 58 -10.96 -19.30 -6.98
CA LYS A 58 -11.20 -20.03 -5.73
C LYS A 58 -9.91 -20.64 -5.20
N ASN A 59 -9.73 -20.61 -3.88
CA ASN A 59 -8.58 -21.18 -3.17
C ASN A 59 -7.22 -20.57 -3.59
N VAL A 60 -7.23 -19.33 -4.03
CA VAL A 60 -6.04 -18.55 -4.36
C VAL A 60 -6.03 -17.31 -3.50
N LEU A 61 -4.87 -17.00 -2.91
CA LEU A 61 -4.68 -15.80 -2.10
C LEU A 61 -4.75 -14.56 -2.98
N LYS A 62 -5.75 -13.73 -2.76
CA LYS A 62 -5.98 -12.49 -3.51
C LYS A 62 -5.16 -11.36 -2.92
N VAL A 63 -4.34 -10.74 -3.74
CA VAL A 63 -3.47 -9.64 -3.35
C VAL A 63 -3.86 -8.36 -4.06
N VAL A 64 -4.01 -7.31 -3.28
CA VAL A 64 -4.13 -5.92 -3.76
C VAL A 64 -2.84 -5.21 -3.43
N SER A 65 -2.25 -4.54 -4.42
CA SER A 65 -0.99 -3.80 -4.28
C SER A 65 -1.20 -2.32 -4.56
N LEU A 66 -1.01 -1.49 -3.54
CA LEU A 66 -1.17 -0.04 -3.61
C LEU A 66 0.20 0.64 -3.53
N PHE A 67 0.37 1.74 -4.27
CA PHE A 67 1.69 2.33 -4.46
C PHE A 67 2.70 1.29 -4.96
N SER A 68 2.24 0.45 -5.90
CA SER A 68 2.91 -0.80 -6.28
C SER A 68 4.27 -0.59 -6.94
N GLY A 69 4.54 0.62 -7.46
CA GLY A 69 5.76 0.85 -8.21
C GLY A 69 5.93 -0.15 -9.36
N ALA A 70 7.13 -0.67 -9.52
CA ALA A 70 7.44 -1.73 -10.49
C ALA A 70 7.13 -3.16 -9.97
N GLY A 71 6.56 -3.29 -8.76
CA GLY A 71 6.18 -4.59 -8.18
C GLY A 71 7.27 -5.26 -7.35
N GLY A 72 8.19 -4.49 -6.75
CA GLY A 72 9.26 -5.08 -5.94
C GLY A 72 8.76 -5.83 -4.71
N LEU A 73 7.81 -5.26 -3.98
CA LEU A 73 7.18 -5.90 -2.83
C LEU A 73 6.36 -7.13 -3.24
N ASP A 74 5.66 -7.02 -4.36
CA ASP A 74 4.85 -8.09 -4.98
C ASP A 74 5.72 -9.28 -5.38
N LEU A 75 6.87 -9.02 -6.00
CA LEU A 75 7.85 -10.06 -6.31
C LEU A 75 8.35 -10.74 -5.02
N GLY A 76 8.61 -9.97 -3.98
CA GLY A 76 9.01 -10.48 -2.67
C GLY A 76 7.99 -11.46 -2.10
N VAL A 77 6.70 -11.17 -2.22
CA VAL A 77 5.62 -12.06 -1.78
C VAL A 77 5.58 -13.35 -2.61
N LYS A 78 5.71 -13.27 -3.94
CA LYS A 78 5.84 -14.48 -4.79
C LYS A 78 7.04 -15.33 -4.40
N LEU A 79 8.21 -14.72 -4.15
CA LEU A 79 9.42 -15.44 -3.73
C LEU A 79 9.25 -16.08 -2.35
N ALA A 80 8.60 -15.40 -1.40
CA ALA A 80 8.31 -15.98 -0.09
C ALA A 80 7.44 -17.24 -0.19
N MET A 81 6.43 -17.22 -1.08
CA MET A 81 5.60 -18.42 -1.33
C MET A 81 6.41 -19.59 -1.88
N LEU A 82 7.33 -19.35 -2.79
CA LEU A 82 8.23 -20.40 -3.29
C LEU A 82 9.08 -21.00 -2.18
N SER A 83 9.59 -20.15 -1.29
CA SER A 83 10.39 -20.60 -0.14
C SER A 83 9.59 -21.51 0.81
N CYS A 84 8.30 -21.24 0.97
CA CYS A 84 7.40 -22.06 1.78
C CYS A 84 7.05 -23.40 1.14
N THR A 85 7.09 -23.48 -0.20
CA THR A 85 6.66 -24.69 -0.94
C THR A 85 7.79 -25.57 -1.43
N GLY A 86 9.02 -25.06 -1.60
CA GLY A 86 10.10 -25.78 -2.25
C GLY A 86 11.51 -25.57 -1.70
N GLY A 87 11.65 -24.79 -0.63
CA GLY A 87 12.94 -24.43 -0.04
C GLY A 87 13.60 -23.18 -0.65
N ALA A 88 14.33 -22.43 0.18
CA ALA A 88 14.91 -21.13 -0.18
C ALA A 88 15.96 -21.22 -1.33
N GLU A 89 16.60 -22.35 -1.52
CA GLU A 89 17.61 -22.54 -2.60
C GLU A 89 16.98 -22.49 -4.01
N ASN A 90 15.68 -22.75 -4.13
CA ASN A 90 14.98 -22.77 -5.42
C ASN A 90 14.54 -21.39 -5.89
N SER A 91 14.47 -20.37 -5.04
CA SER A 91 13.91 -19.07 -5.38
C SER A 91 14.69 -18.33 -6.48
N LEU A 92 16.02 -18.41 -6.48
CA LEU A 92 16.86 -17.78 -7.52
C LEU A 92 16.83 -18.56 -8.85
N THR A 93 16.74 -19.88 -8.80
CA THR A 93 16.63 -20.74 -9.98
C THR A 93 15.30 -20.52 -10.70
N PHE A 94 14.24 -20.25 -9.96
CA PHE A 94 12.93 -19.94 -10.52
C PHE A 94 12.88 -18.60 -11.26
N LEU A 95 13.67 -17.61 -10.89
CA LEU A 95 13.73 -16.33 -11.63
C LEU A 95 14.30 -16.50 -13.05
N ALA A 96 15.14 -17.53 -13.27
CA ALA A 96 15.68 -17.84 -14.59
C ALA A 96 14.68 -18.61 -15.50
N ASP A 97 13.69 -19.29 -14.91
CA ASP A 97 12.65 -20.03 -15.62
C ASP A 97 11.27 -19.48 -15.26
N ARG A 98 10.80 -18.52 -16.05
CA ARG A 98 9.53 -17.82 -15.82
C ARG A 98 8.31 -18.76 -15.81
N GLN A 99 8.29 -19.79 -16.67
CA GLN A 99 7.14 -20.70 -16.72
C GLN A 99 7.04 -21.53 -15.44
N ASN A 100 8.19 -22.00 -14.94
CA ASN A 100 8.25 -22.74 -13.70
C ASN A 100 7.94 -21.84 -12.49
N PHE A 101 8.39 -20.58 -12.50
CA PHE A 101 8.05 -19.57 -11.50
C PHE A 101 6.54 -19.35 -11.41
N GLU A 102 5.87 -19.06 -12.52
CA GLU A 102 4.42 -18.80 -12.54
C GLU A 102 3.63 -20.06 -12.13
N LYS A 103 4.05 -21.25 -12.57
CA LYS A 103 3.41 -22.51 -12.16
C LYS A 103 3.44 -22.75 -10.65
N ASN A 104 4.54 -22.39 -10.00
CA ASN A 104 4.74 -22.63 -8.56
C ASN A 104 4.27 -21.49 -7.67
N THR A 105 3.86 -20.35 -8.25
CA THR A 105 3.25 -19.21 -7.53
C THR A 105 1.76 -19.04 -7.83
N LYS A 106 1.12 -20.02 -8.45
CA LYS A 106 -0.30 -19.99 -8.83
C LYS A 106 -1.29 -19.89 -7.65
N ASN A 107 -0.82 -20.11 -6.42
CA ASN A 107 -1.64 -20.00 -5.22
C ASN A 107 -1.77 -18.54 -4.72
N ILE A 108 -1.11 -17.60 -5.41
CA ILE A 108 -1.23 -16.16 -5.18
C ILE A 108 -1.64 -15.50 -6.49
N ASP A 109 -2.64 -14.65 -6.41
CA ASP A 109 -3.15 -13.86 -7.52
C ASP A 109 -3.14 -12.38 -7.16
N PHE A 110 -2.39 -11.58 -7.92
CA PHE A 110 -2.42 -10.14 -7.84
C PHE A 110 -3.59 -9.65 -8.68
N ILE A 111 -4.70 -9.35 -8.04
CA ILE A 111 -5.97 -9.02 -8.72
C ILE A 111 -6.06 -7.54 -9.11
N TYR A 112 -5.38 -6.67 -8.38
CA TYR A 112 -5.42 -5.23 -8.58
C TYR A 112 -4.12 -4.57 -8.13
N SER A 113 -3.68 -3.56 -8.87
CA SER A 113 -2.55 -2.73 -8.48
C SER A 113 -2.80 -1.26 -8.83
N ASN A 114 -2.37 -0.37 -7.95
CA ASN A 114 -2.48 1.08 -8.14
C ASN A 114 -1.11 1.75 -7.99
N ASP A 115 -0.73 2.52 -8.98
CA ASP A 115 0.40 3.46 -8.92
C ASP A 115 0.20 4.58 -9.95
N ILE A 116 0.53 5.82 -9.56
CA ILE A 116 0.37 7.00 -10.41
C ILE A 116 1.47 7.12 -11.49
N PHE A 117 2.62 6.45 -11.32
CA PHE A 117 3.76 6.61 -12.21
C PHE A 117 3.66 5.72 -13.45
N PRO A 118 3.53 6.31 -14.67
CA PRO A 118 3.37 5.53 -15.90
C PRO A 118 4.52 4.55 -16.16
N ALA A 119 5.77 4.97 -15.94
CA ALA A 119 6.93 4.11 -16.15
C ALA A 119 6.95 2.89 -15.21
N ALA A 120 6.54 3.08 -13.95
CA ALA A 120 6.40 2.00 -13.00
C ALA A 120 5.31 1.01 -13.44
N ASN A 121 4.17 1.52 -13.91
CA ASN A 121 3.07 0.70 -14.42
C ASN A 121 3.46 -0.14 -15.64
N VAL A 122 4.27 0.41 -16.57
CA VAL A 122 4.82 -0.36 -17.70
C VAL A 122 5.69 -1.51 -17.21
N SER A 123 6.61 -1.23 -16.27
CA SER A 123 7.49 -2.25 -15.68
C SER A 123 6.68 -3.32 -14.92
N TYR A 124 5.68 -2.90 -14.16
CA TYR A 124 4.79 -3.81 -13.45
C TYR A 124 4.07 -4.76 -14.40
N THR A 125 3.44 -4.22 -15.46
CA THR A 125 2.72 -5.03 -16.45
C THR A 125 3.65 -6.02 -17.15
N ALA A 126 4.88 -5.63 -17.47
CA ALA A 126 5.87 -6.53 -18.08
C ALA A 126 6.24 -7.71 -17.17
N ASN A 127 6.22 -7.52 -15.85
CA ASN A 127 6.60 -8.54 -14.88
C ASN A 127 5.43 -9.39 -14.36
N PHE A 128 4.24 -8.79 -14.16
CA PHE A 128 3.09 -9.46 -13.55
C PHE A 128 1.97 -9.81 -14.54
N GLY A 129 2.09 -9.36 -15.80
CA GLY A 129 1.15 -9.68 -16.88
C GLY A 129 -0.04 -8.73 -16.98
N LEU A 130 -0.94 -9.06 -17.91
CA LEU A 130 -2.12 -8.25 -18.23
C LEU A 130 -3.36 -8.66 -17.43
N ASP A 131 -3.31 -9.77 -16.67
CA ASP A 131 -4.45 -10.25 -15.89
C ASP A 131 -4.67 -9.43 -14.59
N VAL A 132 -3.65 -8.70 -14.16
CA VAL A 132 -3.76 -7.75 -13.03
C VAL A 132 -4.48 -6.50 -13.50
N VAL A 133 -5.57 -6.14 -12.85
CA VAL A 133 -6.25 -4.86 -13.11
C VAL A 133 -5.36 -3.71 -12.65
N LYS A 134 -4.92 -2.90 -13.60
CA LYS A 134 -4.03 -1.76 -13.37
C LYS A 134 -4.82 -0.46 -13.26
N ASP A 135 -4.74 0.19 -12.12
CA ASP A 135 -5.27 1.52 -11.90
C ASP A 135 -4.13 2.55 -11.83
N SER A 136 -4.04 3.39 -12.85
CA SER A 136 -3.00 4.43 -12.96
C SER A 136 -3.44 5.78 -12.39
N ARG A 137 -4.60 5.84 -11.74
CA ARG A 137 -5.10 7.06 -11.12
C ARG A 137 -4.34 7.37 -9.82
N ASP A 138 -4.37 8.63 -9.43
CA ASP A 138 -4.02 9.01 -8.07
C ASP A 138 -4.95 8.27 -7.09
N ILE A 139 -4.40 7.68 -6.03
CA ILE A 139 -5.18 6.91 -5.05
C ILE A 139 -6.30 7.75 -4.40
N ARG A 140 -6.15 9.07 -4.38
CA ARG A 140 -7.19 10.02 -3.92
C ARG A 140 -8.42 10.05 -4.81
N GLN A 141 -8.32 9.53 -6.03
CA GLN A 141 -9.42 9.45 -7.02
C GLN A 141 -10.10 8.07 -7.04
N VAL A 142 -9.53 7.10 -6.37
CA VAL A 142 -10.11 5.75 -6.25
C VAL A 142 -11.24 5.79 -5.24
N ILE A 143 -12.45 5.42 -5.64
CA ILE A 143 -13.64 5.44 -4.77
C ILE A 143 -13.70 4.16 -3.94
N GLU A 144 -13.56 3.01 -4.57
CA GLU A 144 -13.68 1.69 -3.95
C GLU A 144 -12.44 0.85 -4.24
N PHE A 145 -12.03 0.05 -3.26
CA PHE A 145 -10.95 -0.91 -3.40
C PHE A 145 -11.52 -2.33 -3.41
N PRO A 146 -11.00 -3.24 -4.25
CA PRO A 146 -11.51 -4.60 -4.32
C PRO A 146 -11.18 -5.40 -3.05
N ASP A 147 -12.01 -6.39 -2.76
CA ASP A 147 -11.78 -7.34 -1.66
C ASP A 147 -10.48 -8.11 -1.88
N SER A 148 -9.71 -8.30 -0.80
CA SER A 148 -8.43 -9.02 -0.84
C SER A 148 -8.19 -9.81 0.44
N ASP A 149 -7.28 -10.77 0.37
CA ASP A 149 -6.80 -11.53 1.53
C ASP A 149 -5.52 -10.90 2.10
N LEU A 150 -4.71 -10.29 1.22
CA LEU A 150 -3.49 -9.58 1.54
C LEU A 150 -3.46 -8.23 0.82
N MET A 151 -3.12 -7.17 1.54
CA MET A 151 -2.90 -5.85 0.96
C MET A 151 -1.46 -5.41 1.15
N LEU A 152 -0.80 -5.03 0.06
CA LEU A 152 0.55 -4.49 0.05
C LEU A 152 0.50 -2.99 -0.18
N GLY A 153 1.45 -2.23 0.42
CA GLY A 153 1.55 -0.82 0.12
C GLY A 153 2.84 -0.17 0.61
N GLY A 154 3.52 0.53 -0.31
CA GLY A 154 4.66 1.38 -0.03
C GLY A 154 4.29 2.85 -0.19
N PHE A 155 3.44 3.39 0.67
CA PHE A 155 2.98 4.77 0.53
C PHE A 155 4.13 5.77 0.68
N PRO A 156 4.16 6.84 -0.13
CA PRO A 156 5.25 7.80 -0.12
C PRO A 156 5.28 8.62 1.17
N CYS A 157 6.48 8.85 1.66
CA CYS A 157 6.77 9.74 2.79
C CYS A 157 7.80 10.80 2.40
N PRO A 158 7.49 11.72 1.50
CA PRO A 158 8.48 12.66 0.97
C PRO A 158 9.02 13.64 2.01
N GLY A 159 8.23 14.05 2.99
CA GLY A 159 8.68 14.85 4.13
C GLY A 159 9.50 14.07 5.15
N PHE A 160 9.59 12.76 5.01
CA PHE A 160 10.24 11.86 5.95
C PHE A 160 11.58 11.33 5.44
N SER A 161 11.88 11.53 4.15
CA SER A 161 13.16 11.13 3.55
C SER A 161 14.31 12.03 4.02
N ALA A 162 15.45 11.42 4.36
CA ALA A 162 16.68 12.16 4.68
C ALA A 162 17.25 12.93 3.49
N ALA A 163 16.83 12.62 2.26
CA ALA A 163 17.32 13.22 1.02
C ALA A 163 16.52 14.43 0.54
N GLY A 164 15.47 14.88 1.27
CA GLY A 164 14.64 16.01 0.88
C GLY A 164 14.32 16.96 2.03
N PRO A 165 13.77 18.16 1.74
CA PRO A 165 13.30 19.05 2.79
C PRO A 165 12.21 18.37 3.59
N ARG A 166 12.39 18.28 4.89
CA ARG A 166 11.41 17.65 5.82
C ARG A 166 10.23 18.59 6.04
N LEU A 167 9.33 18.63 5.07
CA LEU A 167 8.11 19.43 5.14
C LEU A 167 7.00 18.58 5.76
N LEU A 168 6.64 18.86 7.01
CA LEU A 168 5.53 18.20 7.71
C LEU A 168 4.18 18.41 6.99
N ASP A 169 4.06 19.49 6.24
CA ASP A 169 2.85 19.94 5.57
C ASP A 169 2.73 19.44 4.12
N ASP A 170 3.63 18.56 3.65
CA ASP A 170 3.55 17.99 2.30
C ASP A 170 2.29 17.11 2.20
N PRO A 171 1.36 17.38 1.26
CA PRO A 171 0.12 16.60 1.11
C PRO A 171 0.36 15.11 0.90
N ARG A 172 1.54 14.72 0.38
CA ARG A 172 1.92 13.32 0.19
C ARG A 172 2.19 12.59 1.50
N ASN A 173 2.47 13.32 2.58
CA ASN A 173 2.65 12.72 3.91
C ASN A 173 1.36 12.11 4.47
N PHE A 174 0.20 12.45 3.88
CA PHE A 174 -1.10 11.96 4.32
C PHE A 174 -1.64 10.84 3.44
N LEU A 175 -0.89 10.38 2.43
CA LEU A 175 -1.33 9.30 1.55
C LEU A 175 -1.50 7.96 2.29
N TYR A 176 -0.87 7.79 3.46
CA TYR A 176 -1.14 6.64 4.33
C TYR A 176 -2.61 6.55 4.78
N ILE A 177 -3.34 7.67 4.85
CA ILE A 177 -4.79 7.66 5.18
C ILE A 177 -5.57 6.93 4.08
N HIS A 178 -5.21 7.12 2.81
CA HIS A 178 -5.85 6.39 1.71
C HIS A 178 -5.50 4.90 1.72
N TYR A 179 -4.31 4.54 2.19
CA TYR A 179 -3.97 3.14 2.44
C TYR A 179 -4.84 2.56 3.56
N ILE A 180 -5.04 3.27 4.67
CA ILE A 180 -5.93 2.84 5.75
C ILE A 180 -7.38 2.79 5.27
N ARG A 181 -7.82 3.74 4.46
CA ARG A 181 -9.15 3.71 3.83
C ARG A 181 -9.34 2.44 3.00
N ALA A 182 -8.35 2.07 2.23
CA ALA A 182 -8.37 0.80 1.47
C ALA A 182 -8.48 -0.41 2.40
N LEU A 183 -7.72 -0.44 3.51
CA LEU A 183 -7.81 -1.51 4.51
C LEU A 183 -9.21 -1.60 5.14
N THR A 184 -9.85 -0.48 5.43
CA THR A 184 -11.20 -0.47 6.03
C THR A 184 -12.29 -0.89 5.05
N GLN A 185 -12.11 -0.64 3.75
CA GLN A 185 -13.02 -1.06 2.69
C GLN A 185 -12.84 -2.56 2.32
N SER A 186 -11.61 -2.94 1.98
CA SER A 186 -11.27 -4.30 1.50
C SER A 186 -11.19 -5.34 2.62
N LYS A 187 -10.89 -4.94 3.85
CA LYS A 187 -10.75 -5.79 5.05
C LYS A 187 -9.88 -7.03 4.85
N PRO A 188 -8.65 -6.90 4.29
CA PRO A 188 -7.78 -8.04 4.11
C PRO A 188 -7.44 -8.69 5.46
N THR A 189 -7.16 -10.00 5.44
CA THR A 189 -6.71 -10.73 6.65
C THR A 189 -5.34 -10.22 7.13
N PHE A 190 -4.46 -9.87 6.17
CA PHE A 190 -3.13 -9.36 6.42
C PHE A 190 -2.82 -8.14 5.56
N PHE A 191 -1.93 -7.30 6.06
CA PHE A 191 -1.35 -6.24 5.25
C PHE A 191 0.16 -6.10 5.50
N ILE A 192 0.86 -5.56 4.51
CA ILE A 192 2.26 -5.15 4.62
C ILE A 192 2.36 -3.69 4.18
N ALA A 193 2.80 -2.83 5.10
CA ALA A 193 3.06 -1.42 4.84
C ALA A 193 4.57 -1.16 4.89
N GLU A 194 5.17 -0.84 3.75
CA GLU A 194 6.60 -0.53 3.65
C GLU A 194 6.82 0.98 3.73
N ASN A 195 7.92 1.36 4.37
CA ASN A 195 8.36 2.75 4.40
C ASN A 195 9.85 2.89 4.68
N VAL A 196 10.37 4.11 4.52
CA VAL A 196 11.78 4.41 4.78
C VAL A 196 12.10 4.52 6.27
N LYS A 197 13.34 4.20 6.66
CA LYS A 197 13.86 4.31 8.03
C LYS A 197 13.54 5.67 8.68
N GLY A 198 13.51 6.75 7.89
CA GLY A 198 13.22 8.10 8.38
C GLY A 198 11.89 8.22 9.13
N LEU A 199 10.91 7.38 8.82
CA LEU A 199 9.62 7.33 9.51
C LEU A 199 9.78 7.02 11.00
N MET A 200 10.73 6.16 11.37
CA MET A 200 10.95 5.77 12.78
C MET A 200 11.48 6.90 13.66
N THR A 201 12.23 7.82 13.06
CA THR A 201 12.92 8.91 13.82
C THR A 201 12.19 10.25 13.75
N MET A 202 11.21 10.34 12.85
CA MET A 202 10.51 11.59 12.60
C MET A 202 9.68 12.02 13.81
N ALA A 203 9.74 13.31 14.11
CA ALA A 203 9.11 13.90 15.30
C ALA A 203 9.38 13.05 16.57
N ARG A 204 10.60 12.55 16.74
CA ARG A 204 11.01 11.67 17.85
C ARG A 204 10.19 10.36 17.92
N GLY A 205 9.81 9.79 16.78
CA GLY A 205 9.03 8.55 16.68
C GLY A 205 7.51 8.74 16.77
N GLN A 206 7.03 9.96 16.97
CA GLN A 206 5.60 10.24 17.14
C GLN A 206 4.80 9.91 15.85
N VAL A 207 5.37 10.12 14.67
CA VAL A 207 4.69 9.84 13.41
C VAL A 207 4.45 8.35 13.23
N LEU A 208 5.47 7.51 13.48
CA LEU A 208 5.29 6.05 13.42
C LEU A 208 4.25 5.58 14.44
N LYS A 209 4.32 6.10 15.66
CA LYS A 209 3.34 5.77 16.72
C LYS A 209 1.93 6.11 16.26
N GLN A 210 1.71 7.29 15.71
CA GLN A 210 0.39 7.71 15.21
C GLN A 210 -0.12 6.83 14.08
N ILE A 211 0.73 6.49 13.10
CA ILE A 211 0.34 5.60 11.99
C ILE A 211 -0.02 4.21 12.53
N THR A 212 0.77 3.69 13.47
CA THR A 212 0.50 2.39 14.10
C THR A 212 -0.84 2.40 14.88
N GLU A 213 -1.14 3.48 15.60
CA GLU A 213 -2.42 3.66 16.30
C GLU A 213 -3.60 3.67 15.31
N TYR A 214 -3.47 4.33 14.17
CA TYR A 214 -4.50 4.34 13.14
C TYR A 214 -4.71 2.97 12.50
N PHE A 215 -3.65 2.21 12.23
CA PHE A 215 -3.79 0.83 11.77
C PHE A 215 -4.47 -0.05 12.83
N SER A 216 -4.14 0.15 14.11
CA SER A 216 -4.79 -0.57 15.21
C SER A 216 -6.26 -0.19 15.33
N ALA A 217 -6.59 1.09 15.19
CA ALA A 217 -7.97 1.58 15.15
C ALA A 217 -8.75 1.07 13.94
N ALA A 218 -8.08 0.78 12.82
CA ALA A 218 -8.69 0.11 11.66
C ALA A 218 -8.93 -1.39 11.88
N GLY A 219 -8.58 -1.93 13.06
CA GLY A 219 -8.87 -3.33 13.45
C GLY A 219 -7.70 -4.29 13.29
N TYR A 220 -6.47 -3.82 13.09
CA TYR A 220 -5.30 -4.66 12.86
C TYR A 220 -4.34 -4.69 14.05
N GLN A 221 -3.77 -5.85 14.30
CA GLN A 221 -2.59 -5.96 15.15
C GLN A 221 -1.35 -5.62 14.32
N VAL A 222 -0.58 -4.64 14.78
CA VAL A 222 0.55 -4.07 14.02
C VAL A 222 1.87 -4.37 14.69
N VAL A 223 2.83 -4.86 13.91
CA VAL A 223 4.22 -5.05 14.34
C VAL A 223 5.12 -4.32 13.36
N ALA A 224 5.95 -3.41 13.87
CA ALA A 224 6.91 -2.66 13.07
C ALA A 224 8.30 -3.27 13.17
N HIS A 225 8.92 -3.56 12.02
CA HIS A 225 10.28 -4.08 11.93
C HIS A 225 11.17 -3.13 11.13
N LEU A 226 12.38 -2.90 11.62
CA LEU A 226 13.42 -2.26 10.82
C LEU A 226 14.25 -3.37 10.15
N VAL A 227 14.25 -3.37 8.83
CA VAL A 227 15.05 -4.30 8.01
C VAL A 227 16.12 -3.54 7.24
N ASN A 228 17.25 -4.18 6.98
CA ASN A 228 18.28 -3.65 6.11
C ASN A 228 18.48 -4.64 4.95
N ALA A 229 18.37 -4.17 3.72
CA ALA A 229 18.46 -5.02 2.53
C ALA A 229 19.77 -5.84 2.46
N ARG A 230 20.86 -5.28 2.99
CA ARG A 230 22.17 -5.97 3.10
C ARG A 230 22.07 -7.27 3.90
N ASP A 231 21.26 -7.30 4.96
CA ASP A 231 21.13 -8.45 5.85
C ASP A 231 20.39 -9.62 5.17
N TYR A 232 19.78 -9.34 4.00
CA TYR A 232 19.06 -10.29 3.13
C TYR A 232 19.75 -10.53 1.79
N GLY A 233 21.07 -10.28 1.71
CA GLY A 233 21.88 -10.59 0.53
C GLY A 233 21.82 -9.55 -0.59
N VAL A 234 21.14 -8.42 -0.40
CA VAL A 234 21.12 -7.32 -1.38
C VAL A 234 22.29 -6.37 -1.09
N PRO A 235 23.16 -6.04 -2.08
CA PRO A 235 24.31 -5.16 -1.87
C PRO A 235 23.89 -3.68 -1.74
N GLN A 236 23.00 -3.39 -0.79
CA GLN A 236 22.46 -2.07 -0.54
C GLN A 236 22.28 -1.86 0.98
N ILE A 237 22.84 -0.77 1.49
CA ILE A 237 22.64 -0.32 2.88
C ILE A 237 21.40 0.59 2.92
N ARG A 238 20.24 -0.01 2.97
CA ARG A 238 18.97 0.72 3.06
C ARG A 238 17.92 -0.12 3.79
#